data_65a182fa71c940a17c9bcf2f95b1cf4a
#
_entry.id   65a182fa71c940a17c9bcf2f95b1cf4a
#
_cell.length_a   1.000
_cell.length_b   1.000
_cell.length_c   1.000
_cell.angle_alpha   90.00
_cell.angle_beta   90.00
_cell.angle_gamma   90.00
#
_symmetry.space_group_name_H-M   'P 1'
#
loop_
_entity.id
_entity.type
_entity.pdbx_description
1 polymer ?
#
loop_
_entity_poly.entity_id
_entity_poly.type
_entity_poly.pdbx_seq_one_letter_code
_entity_poly.pdbx_strand_id
1 'polypeptide(L)'
;MKHVKPLPLIATLLLAASAQAAEVRVAVAANFAQSMKEIAAGFEKDTGHKVTMSQGATGKFYAQIVNGAPFDILLSADDETPTRLVGEGKAVAGSQFTYAIGRLVLWSPDDKLVDQGGGVLKTDKFKFIAIANAKVAPYGRAAVQTMQKLGVLTAIEPRVVQGESISQTQQFVTSGNAQLGFVALSQVSEGGKLKS
;
A
#
# COMPACT_ATOMS: atom_id res chain seq x y z
N MET A 1 -64.24 30.56 -45.03
CA MET A 1 -63.76 30.17 -43.72
C MET A 1 -62.63 29.11 -43.90
N LYS A 2 -61.36 29.49 -43.63
CA LYS A 2 -60.20 28.63 -43.87
C LYS A 2 -59.87 27.90 -42.53
N HIS A 3 -59.97 26.59 -42.54
CA HIS A 3 -59.62 25.78 -41.39
C HIS A 3 -58.06 25.63 -41.24
N VAL A 4 -57.48 26.23 -40.19
CA VAL A 4 -56.08 26.05 -39.83
C VAL A 4 -56.04 24.84 -38.98
N LYS A 5 -55.31 23.80 -39.43
CA LYS A 5 -55.01 22.57 -38.62
C LYS A 5 -53.90 22.89 -37.67
N PRO A 6 -54.00 22.50 -36.36
CA PRO A 6 -52.89 22.65 -35.42
C PRO A 6 -51.82 21.62 -35.70
N LEU A 7 -50.57 22.07 -35.77
CA LEU A 7 -49.36 21.24 -35.88
C LEU A 7 -49.02 20.69 -34.50
N PRO A 8 -48.79 19.38 -34.33
CA PRO A 8 -48.40 18.83 -33.02
C PRO A 8 -46.97 19.24 -32.71
N LEU A 9 -46.78 19.94 -31.60
CA LEU A 9 -45.49 20.29 -31.02
C LEU A 9 -44.93 19.01 -30.36
N ILE A 10 -43.97 18.32 -31.02
CA ILE A 10 -43.26 17.18 -30.47
C ILE A 10 -42.21 17.76 -29.53
N ALA A 11 -42.48 17.70 -28.22
CA ALA A 11 -41.52 18.01 -27.16
C ALA A 11 -40.51 16.86 -27.06
N THR A 12 -39.33 17.04 -27.62
CA THR A 12 -38.22 16.10 -27.46
C THR A 12 -37.67 16.21 -26.04
N LEU A 13 -38.05 15.27 -25.19
CA LEU A 13 -37.53 15.17 -23.84
C LEU A 13 -36.08 14.63 -23.95
N LEU A 14 -35.08 15.51 -23.88
CA LEU A 14 -33.69 15.16 -23.72
C LEU A 14 -33.52 14.57 -22.30
N LEU A 15 -33.48 13.22 -22.17
CA LEU A 15 -32.99 12.55 -20.96
C LEU A 15 -31.49 12.87 -20.88
N ALA A 16 -31.13 13.87 -20.08
CA ALA A 16 -29.78 14.04 -19.62
C ALA A 16 -29.48 12.82 -18.69
N ALA A 17 -28.79 11.81 -19.21
CA ALA A 17 -28.23 10.77 -18.40
C ALA A 17 -27.19 11.44 -17.48
N SER A 18 -27.56 11.69 -16.24
CA SER A 18 -26.62 12.13 -15.21
C SER A 18 -25.61 10.99 -15.04
N ALA A 19 -24.39 11.20 -15.51
CA ALA A 19 -23.28 10.30 -15.21
C ALA A 19 -23.10 10.29 -13.70
N GLN A 20 -23.63 9.26 -13.04
CA GLN A 20 -23.50 9.13 -11.59
C GLN A 20 -22.05 8.79 -11.28
N ALA A 21 -21.42 9.58 -10.43
CA ALA A 21 -20.07 9.31 -9.97
C ALA A 21 -20.03 7.93 -9.29
N ALA A 22 -19.25 6.99 -9.85
CA ALA A 22 -19.04 5.70 -9.25
C ALA A 22 -17.99 5.81 -8.15
N GLU A 23 -18.08 4.94 -7.14
CA GLU A 23 -17.08 4.80 -6.09
C GLU A 23 -16.25 3.55 -6.33
N VAL A 24 -14.92 3.66 -6.23
CA VAL A 24 -13.95 2.55 -6.31
C VAL A 24 -13.29 2.38 -4.95
N ARG A 25 -13.43 1.19 -4.36
CA ARG A 25 -12.86 0.86 -3.05
C ARG A 25 -11.55 0.11 -3.23
N VAL A 26 -10.47 0.72 -2.80
CA VAL A 26 -9.11 0.22 -3.01
C VAL A 26 -8.51 -0.22 -1.69
N ALA A 27 -8.14 -1.50 -1.59
CA ALA A 27 -7.25 -2.01 -0.56
C ALA A 27 -5.81 -1.79 -1.01
N VAL A 28 -5.05 -0.98 -0.29
CA VAL A 28 -3.68 -0.63 -0.68
C VAL A 28 -2.67 -1.05 0.39
N ALA A 29 -1.66 -1.83 -0.01
CA ALA A 29 -0.54 -2.15 0.86
C ALA A 29 0.20 -0.87 1.28
N ALA A 30 0.52 -0.78 2.56
CA ALA A 30 0.95 0.46 3.20
C ALA A 30 2.21 1.10 2.58
N ASN A 31 3.09 0.31 1.94
CA ASN A 31 4.26 0.80 1.22
C ASN A 31 3.91 1.64 -0.03
N PHE A 32 2.71 1.48 -0.59
CA PHE A 32 2.27 2.19 -1.79
C PHE A 32 1.21 3.26 -1.51
N ALA A 33 0.79 3.42 -0.27
CA ALA A 33 -0.33 4.27 0.09
C ALA A 33 -0.13 5.75 -0.27
N GLN A 34 1.09 6.28 -0.15
CA GLN A 34 1.37 7.67 -0.51
C GLN A 34 1.22 7.90 -2.03
N SER A 35 1.84 7.04 -2.84
CA SER A 35 1.71 7.12 -4.30
C SER A 35 0.25 6.93 -4.75
N MET A 36 -0.49 6.02 -4.09
CA MET A 36 -1.89 5.81 -4.42
C MET A 36 -2.76 7.03 -4.10
N LYS A 37 -2.46 7.82 -3.07
CA LYS A 37 -3.18 9.07 -2.81
C LYS A 37 -3.08 10.05 -3.98
N GLU A 38 -1.87 10.19 -4.54
CA GLU A 38 -1.63 11.07 -5.69
C GLU A 38 -2.35 10.56 -6.94
N ILE A 39 -2.30 9.24 -7.19
CA ILE A 39 -3.02 8.59 -8.29
C ILE A 39 -4.53 8.78 -8.12
N ALA A 40 -5.06 8.54 -6.92
CA ALA A 40 -6.49 8.72 -6.63
C ALA A 40 -6.95 10.15 -6.88
N ALA A 41 -6.20 11.14 -6.41
CA ALA A 41 -6.54 12.55 -6.62
C ALA A 41 -6.55 12.92 -8.12
N GLY A 42 -5.61 12.41 -8.91
CA GLY A 42 -5.60 12.57 -10.37
C GLY A 42 -6.81 11.92 -11.04
N PHE A 43 -7.08 10.65 -10.69
CA PHE A 43 -8.22 9.90 -11.21
C PHE A 43 -9.57 10.58 -10.90
N GLU A 44 -9.76 11.01 -9.65
CA GLU A 44 -11.00 11.72 -9.24
C GLU A 44 -11.20 13.03 -10.00
N LYS A 45 -10.10 13.79 -10.21
CA LYS A 45 -10.12 15.04 -10.97
C LYS A 45 -10.50 14.80 -12.43
N ASP A 46 -9.93 13.75 -13.05
CA ASP A 46 -10.09 13.51 -14.49
C ASP A 46 -11.42 12.85 -14.85
N THR A 47 -11.98 12.05 -13.92
CA THR A 47 -13.17 11.23 -14.20
C THR A 47 -14.43 11.66 -13.45
N GLY A 48 -14.30 12.41 -12.36
CA GLY A 48 -15.39 12.71 -11.45
C GLY A 48 -15.82 11.53 -10.56
N HIS A 49 -15.18 10.36 -10.70
CA HIS A 49 -15.41 9.20 -9.83
C HIS A 49 -14.70 9.38 -8.48
N LYS A 50 -15.12 8.62 -7.47
CA LYS A 50 -14.53 8.66 -6.12
C LYS A 50 -13.68 7.43 -5.85
N VAL A 51 -12.57 7.61 -5.11
CA VAL A 51 -11.70 6.53 -4.66
C VAL A 51 -11.66 6.49 -3.13
N THR A 52 -12.24 5.43 -2.57
CA THR A 52 -12.14 5.17 -1.12
C THR A 52 -10.99 4.20 -0.87
N MET A 53 -9.99 4.64 -0.10
CA MET A 53 -8.78 3.89 0.16
C MET A 53 -8.75 3.31 1.57
N SER A 54 -8.49 2.00 1.68
CA SER A 54 -8.11 1.34 2.93
C SER A 54 -6.62 0.98 2.88
N GLN A 55 -5.87 1.43 3.88
CA GLN A 55 -4.43 1.19 3.97
C GLN A 55 -4.10 0.13 5.02
N GLY A 56 -3.21 -0.82 4.71
CA GLY A 56 -2.84 -1.86 5.66
C GLY A 56 -1.78 -2.84 5.18
N ALA A 57 -1.62 -3.94 5.90
CA ALA A 57 -0.77 -5.05 5.47
C ALA A 57 -1.51 -5.95 4.48
N THR A 58 -0.80 -6.45 3.46
CA THR A 58 -1.34 -7.33 2.40
C THR A 58 -2.09 -8.53 2.97
N GLY A 59 -1.54 -9.25 3.94
CA GLY A 59 -2.19 -10.43 4.52
C GLY A 59 -3.44 -10.11 5.33
N LYS A 60 -3.58 -8.89 5.88
CA LYS A 60 -4.82 -8.44 6.50
C LYS A 60 -5.92 -8.23 5.45
N PHE A 61 -5.57 -7.65 4.29
CA PHE A 61 -6.51 -7.51 3.18
C PHE A 61 -6.92 -8.85 2.58
N TYR A 62 -5.96 -9.79 2.45
CA TYR A 62 -6.32 -11.16 2.07
C TYR A 62 -7.40 -11.72 2.99
N ALA A 63 -7.21 -11.66 4.31
CA ALA A 63 -8.20 -12.17 5.27
C ALA A 63 -9.56 -11.45 5.15
N GLN A 64 -9.57 -10.14 4.94
CA GLN A 64 -10.80 -9.37 4.73
C GLN A 64 -11.51 -9.78 3.44
N ILE A 65 -10.81 -9.93 2.32
CA ILE A 65 -11.36 -10.27 1.01
C ILE A 65 -11.98 -11.67 1.03
N VAL A 66 -11.30 -12.67 1.60
CA VAL A 66 -11.86 -14.03 1.69
C VAL A 66 -13.10 -14.10 2.56
N ASN A 67 -13.23 -13.18 3.54
CA ASN A 67 -14.41 -13.01 4.37
C ASN A 67 -15.46 -12.04 3.79
N GLY A 68 -15.33 -11.65 2.52
CA GLY A 68 -16.35 -10.90 1.80
C GLY A 68 -16.26 -9.38 1.92
N ALA A 69 -15.13 -8.82 2.36
CA ALA A 69 -14.94 -7.37 2.33
C ALA A 69 -15.04 -6.82 0.90
N PRO A 70 -15.80 -5.75 0.67
CA PRO A 70 -16.18 -5.30 -0.65
C PRO A 70 -15.13 -4.38 -1.28
N PHE A 71 -13.93 -4.89 -1.51
CA PHE A 71 -12.89 -4.18 -2.27
C PHE A 71 -13.03 -4.45 -3.77
N ASP A 72 -12.87 -3.41 -4.56
CA ASP A 72 -12.89 -3.50 -6.02
C ASP A 72 -11.48 -3.73 -6.58
N ILE A 73 -10.45 -3.21 -5.89
CA ILE A 73 -9.04 -3.34 -6.28
C ILE A 73 -8.19 -3.66 -5.05
N LEU A 74 -7.25 -4.59 -5.22
CA LEU A 74 -6.16 -4.84 -4.26
C LEU A 74 -4.81 -4.47 -4.88
N LEU A 75 -4.12 -3.51 -4.26
CA LEU A 75 -2.72 -3.19 -4.54
C LEU A 75 -1.84 -3.89 -3.50
N SER A 76 -1.44 -5.11 -3.81
CA SER A 76 -0.64 -5.98 -2.94
C SER A 76 0.83 -5.57 -2.92
N ALA A 77 1.55 -5.89 -1.85
CA ALA A 77 3.01 -5.73 -1.74
C ALA A 77 3.77 -7.02 -2.11
N ASP A 78 3.08 -8.06 -2.52
CA ASP A 78 3.63 -9.31 -3.06
C ASP A 78 2.77 -9.81 -4.24
N ASP A 79 3.26 -10.78 -4.97
CA ASP A 79 2.58 -11.47 -6.06
C ASP A 79 1.85 -12.75 -5.60
N GLU A 80 2.23 -13.29 -4.46
CA GLU A 80 1.66 -14.51 -3.87
C GLU A 80 0.18 -14.31 -3.49
N THR A 81 -0.13 -13.21 -2.82
CA THR A 81 -1.49 -12.91 -2.35
C THR A 81 -2.50 -12.74 -3.49
N PRO A 82 -2.25 -11.93 -4.54
CA PRO A 82 -3.16 -11.86 -5.69
C PRO A 82 -3.31 -13.19 -6.41
N THR A 83 -2.21 -13.94 -6.61
CA THR A 83 -2.23 -15.28 -7.23
C THR A 83 -3.15 -16.23 -6.45
N ARG A 84 -3.04 -16.22 -5.14
CA ARG A 84 -3.88 -17.03 -4.26
C ARG A 84 -5.36 -16.62 -4.35
N LEU A 85 -5.66 -15.32 -4.33
CA LEU A 85 -7.05 -14.82 -4.45
C LEU A 85 -7.68 -15.21 -5.79
N VAL A 86 -6.91 -15.17 -6.90
CA VAL A 86 -7.37 -15.66 -8.21
C VAL A 86 -7.65 -17.16 -8.15
N GLY A 87 -6.73 -17.96 -7.58
CA GLY A 87 -6.90 -19.42 -7.45
C GLY A 87 -8.09 -19.82 -6.59
N GLU A 88 -8.45 -19.01 -5.60
CA GLU A 88 -9.62 -19.19 -4.72
C GLU A 88 -10.92 -18.59 -5.28
N GLY A 89 -10.90 -18.04 -6.51
CA GLY A 89 -12.07 -17.41 -7.14
C GLY A 89 -12.51 -16.12 -6.43
N LYS A 90 -11.61 -15.45 -5.71
CA LYS A 90 -11.85 -14.20 -4.98
C LYS A 90 -11.37 -12.96 -5.73
N ALA A 91 -10.68 -13.14 -6.85
CA ALA A 91 -10.28 -12.10 -7.77
C ALA A 91 -10.49 -12.55 -9.22
N VAL A 92 -10.62 -11.59 -10.12
CA VAL A 92 -10.89 -11.85 -11.54
C VAL A 92 -9.66 -12.47 -12.19
N ALA A 93 -9.82 -13.60 -12.86
CA ALA A 93 -8.75 -14.26 -13.60
C ALA A 93 -8.18 -13.33 -14.69
N GLY A 94 -6.85 -13.26 -14.79
CA GLY A 94 -6.16 -12.41 -15.76
C GLY A 94 -6.06 -10.94 -15.37
N SER A 95 -6.60 -10.51 -14.22
CA SER A 95 -6.50 -9.12 -13.75
C SER A 95 -5.21 -8.81 -12.99
N GLN A 96 -4.41 -9.83 -12.67
CA GLN A 96 -3.16 -9.65 -11.94
C GLN A 96 -2.04 -9.13 -12.85
N PHE A 97 -1.34 -8.09 -12.42
CA PHE A 97 -0.12 -7.60 -13.05
C PHE A 97 0.78 -6.92 -12.03
N THR A 98 2.08 -6.85 -12.33
CA THR A 98 3.04 -6.12 -11.50
C THR A 98 2.98 -4.63 -11.81
N TYR A 99 2.46 -3.84 -10.88
CA TYR A 99 2.32 -2.39 -11.03
C TYR A 99 3.55 -1.60 -10.57
N ALA A 100 4.34 -2.17 -9.64
CA ALA A 100 5.57 -1.56 -9.12
C ALA A 100 6.47 -2.60 -8.46
N ILE A 101 7.77 -2.31 -8.35
CA ILE A 101 8.74 -3.11 -7.60
C ILE A 101 9.19 -2.31 -6.39
N GLY A 102 8.79 -2.76 -5.20
CA GLY A 102 9.19 -2.18 -3.93
C GLY A 102 10.62 -2.57 -3.52
N ARG A 103 11.25 -1.74 -2.70
CA ARG A 103 12.57 -2.02 -2.11
C ARG A 103 12.50 -1.88 -0.60
N LEU A 104 13.03 -2.89 0.10
CA LEU A 104 13.27 -2.84 1.53
C LEU A 104 14.60 -2.16 1.79
N VAL A 105 14.63 -1.26 2.77
CA VAL A 105 15.87 -0.60 3.23
C VAL A 105 15.96 -0.63 4.74
N LEU A 106 17.17 -0.73 5.26
CA LEU A 106 17.46 -0.42 6.65
C LEU A 106 17.65 1.08 6.75
N TRP A 107 16.89 1.74 7.61
CA TRP A 107 16.85 3.19 7.69
C TRP A 107 16.80 3.69 9.13
N SER A 108 17.38 4.86 9.35
CA SER A 108 17.32 5.66 10.58
C SER A 108 17.17 7.14 10.21
N PRO A 109 16.50 7.97 11.00
CA PRO A 109 16.57 9.43 10.86
C PRO A 109 17.97 10.00 11.23
N ASP A 110 18.78 9.26 11.98
CA ASP A 110 20.19 9.56 12.18
C ASP A 110 21.00 9.00 11.00
N ASP A 111 21.46 9.88 10.12
CA ASP A 111 22.24 9.55 8.91
C ASP A 111 23.57 8.86 9.18
N LYS A 112 24.09 8.96 10.43
CA LYS A 112 25.35 8.35 10.86
C LYS A 112 25.18 6.96 11.44
N LEU A 113 23.95 6.54 11.73
CA LEU A 113 23.70 5.26 12.40
C LEU A 113 23.79 4.07 11.44
N VAL A 114 23.23 4.19 10.24
CA VAL A 114 23.17 3.11 9.25
C VAL A 114 24.28 3.25 8.24
N ASP A 115 25.19 2.28 8.20
CA ASP A 115 26.24 2.16 7.20
C ASP A 115 25.76 1.43 5.93
N GLN A 116 26.50 1.56 4.83
CA GLN A 116 26.13 0.97 3.53
C GLN A 116 26.04 -0.56 3.52
N GLY A 117 26.72 -1.24 4.46
CA GLY A 117 26.73 -2.70 4.56
C GLY A 117 25.77 -3.25 5.59
N GLY A 118 25.08 -2.39 6.36
CA GLY A 118 24.23 -2.81 7.47
C GLY A 118 25.02 -3.40 8.64
N GLY A 119 26.31 -3.09 8.76
CA GLY A 119 27.20 -3.54 9.82
C GLY A 119 26.73 -3.10 11.20
N VAL A 120 25.96 -2.01 11.28
CA VAL A 120 25.31 -1.56 12.52
C VAL A 120 24.50 -2.67 13.20
N LEU A 121 23.91 -3.59 12.44
CA LEU A 121 23.12 -4.72 12.95
C LEU A 121 23.93 -5.68 13.83
N LYS A 122 25.26 -5.64 13.78
CA LYS A 122 26.19 -6.45 14.59
C LYS A 122 26.78 -5.67 15.77
N THR A 123 26.21 -4.51 16.09
CA THR A 123 26.72 -3.61 17.14
C THR A 123 25.65 -3.31 18.18
N ASP A 124 26.06 -2.70 19.29
CA ASP A 124 25.18 -2.21 20.35
C ASP A 124 24.83 -0.72 20.21
N LYS A 125 25.02 -0.15 19.00
CA LYS A 125 24.75 1.29 18.73
C LYS A 125 23.24 1.63 18.73
N PHE A 126 22.35 0.66 18.82
CA PHE A 126 20.91 0.87 18.91
C PHE A 126 20.31 -0.06 19.97
N LYS A 127 19.23 0.39 20.58
CA LYS A 127 18.48 -0.40 21.57
C LYS A 127 17.37 -1.21 20.91
N PHE A 128 16.62 -0.59 19.99
CA PHE A 128 15.49 -1.19 19.32
C PHE A 128 15.56 -1.03 17.80
N ILE A 129 15.09 -2.03 17.09
CA ILE A 129 14.90 -2.04 15.63
C ILE A 129 13.43 -2.34 15.31
N ALA A 130 12.84 -1.55 14.42
CA ALA A 130 11.48 -1.77 13.98
C ALA A 130 11.41 -2.64 12.73
N ILE A 131 10.49 -3.62 12.73
CA ILE A 131 10.12 -4.40 11.54
C ILE A 131 8.60 -4.52 11.44
N ALA A 132 8.07 -4.77 10.26
CA ALA A 132 6.65 -5.11 10.11
C ALA A 132 6.39 -6.56 10.54
N ASN A 133 5.18 -6.87 10.94
CA ASN A 133 4.76 -8.22 11.31
C ASN A 133 4.91 -9.18 10.12
N ALA A 134 5.88 -10.08 10.20
CA ALA A 134 6.20 -11.02 9.13
C ALA A 134 5.07 -12.00 8.78
N LYS A 135 4.11 -12.21 9.68
CA LYS A 135 2.96 -13.09 9.43
C LYS A 135 1.96 -12.50 8.43
N VAL A 136 1.89 -11.18 8.34
CA VAL A 136 0.86 -10.48 7.53
C VAL A 136 1.43 -9.44 6.57
N ALA A 137 2.70 -9.04 6.71
CA ALA A 137 3.32 -8.00 5.91
C ALA A 137 4.50 -8.55 5.08
N PRO A 138 4.46 -8.46 3.74
CA PRO A 138 5.56 -8.90 2.87
C PRO A 138 6.91 -8.25 3.23
N TYR A 139 6.92 -6.96 3.55
CA TYR A 139 8.13 -6.27 4.02
C TYR A 139 8.66 -6.81 5.34
N GLY A 140 7.78 -7.29 6.22
CA GLY A 140 8.20 -7.97 7.45
C GLY A 140 8.88 -9.30 7.17
N ARG A 141 8.32 -10.12 6.25
CA ARG A 141 8.96 -11.36 5.78
C ARG A 141 10.33 -11.06 5.17
N ALA A 142 10.42 -10.06 4.31
CA ALA A 142 11.67 -9.65 3.70
C ALA A 142 12.72 -9.18 4.74
N ALA A 143 12.31 -8.46 5.77
CA ALA A 143 13.19 -8.06 6.87
C ALA A 143 13.76 -9.26 7.63
N VAL A 144 12.89 -10.21 8.00
CA VAL A 144 13.32 -11.45 8.68
C VAL A 144 14.28 -12.25 7.79
N GLN A 145 13.96 -12.45 6.51
CA GLN A 145 14.82 -13.14 5.55
C GLN A 145 16.19 -12.45 5.40
N THR A 146 16.20 -11.12 5.38
CA THR A 146 17.43 -10.32 5.30
C THR A 146 18.29 -10.54 6.55
N MET A 147 17.71 -10.46 7.75
CA MET A 147 18.40 -10.69 9.00
C MET A 147 18.91 -12.15 9.14
N GLN A 148 18.14 -13.12 8.64
CA GLN A 148 18.57 -14.52 8.56
C GLN A 148 19.79 -14.67 7.65
N LYS A 149 19.72 -14.10 6.44
CA LYS A 149 20.83 -14.16 5.46
C LYS A 149 22.10 -13.49 5.98
N LEU A 150 21.96 -12.42 6.78
CA LEU A 150 23.09 -11.72 7.41
C LEU A 150 23.59 -12.42 8.68
N GLY A 151 22.93 -13.48 9.14
CA GLY A 151 23.27 -14.22 10.35
C GLY A 151 23.06 -13.45 11.66
N VAL A 152 22.17 -12.44 11.65
CA VAL A 152 21.96 -11.53 12.79
C VAL A 152 20.60 -11.71 13.47
N LEU A 153 19.68 -12.50 12.90
CA LEU A 153 18.29 -12.58 13.37
C LEU A 153 18.20 -12.91 14.86
N THR A 154 18.85 -13.99 15.32
CA THR A 154 18.78 -14.45 16.71
C THR A 154 19.29 -13.39 17.70
N ALA A 155 20.35 -12.68 17.35
CA ALA A 155 20.91 -11.61 18.19
C ALA A 155 20.02 -10.36 18.24
N ILE A 156 19.28 -10.10 17.17
CA ILE A 156 18.42 -8.91 17.04
C ILE A 156 17.00 -9.15 17.58
N GLU A 157 16.50 -10.38 17.52
CA GLU A 157 15.11 -10.71 17.87
C GLU A 157 14.65 -10.11 19.22
N PRO A 158 15.45 -10.14 20.32
CA PRO A 158 15.06 -9.53 21.60
C PRO A 158 14.93 -8.00 21.56
N ARG A 159 15.44 -7.36 20.50
CA ARG A 159 15.47 -5.91 20.30
C ARG A 159 14.41 -5.44 19.27
N VAL A 160 13.59 -6.37 18.77
CA VAL A 160 12.59 -6.07 17.72
C VAL A 160 11.36 -5.40 18.32
N VAL A 161 10.99 -4.27 17.73
CA VAL A 161 9.67 -3.65 17.88
C VAL A 161 8.87 -3.94 16.62
N GLN A 162 7.74 -4.61 16.77
CA GLN A 162 6.95 -5.09 15.64
C GLN A 162 5.77 -4.18 15.35
N GLY A 163 5.71 -3.62 14.13
CA GLY A 163 4.55 -2.90 13.61
C GLY A 163 3.60 -3.84 12.85
N GLU A 164 2.31 -3.59 12.93
CA GLU A 164 1.28 -4.37 12.22
C GLU A 164 1.29 -4.14 10.69
N SER A 165 1.97 -3.09 10.23
CA SER A 165 2.19 -2.77 8.82
C SER A 165 3.52 -2.06 8.65
N ILE A 166 3.99 -1.92 7.41
CA ILE A 166 5.23 -1.19 7.13
C ILE A 166 5.10 0.32 7.44
N SER A 167 3.89 0.90 7.40
CA SER A 167 3.67 2.28 7.83
C SER A 167 3.82 2.45 9.34
N GLN A 168 3.29 1.54 10.15
CA GLN A 168 3.49 1.59 11.59
C GLN A 168 4.97 1.36 11.96
N THR A 169 5.65 0.49 11.22
CA THR A 169 7.10 0.27 11.38
C THR A 169 7.87 1.58 11.18
N GLN A 170 7.57 2.30 10.10
CA GLN A 170 8.19 3.61 9.82
C GLN A 170 7.86 4.61 10.95
N GLN A 171 6.63 4.63 11.45
CA GLN A 171 6.24 5.49 12.56
C GLN A 171 7.03 5.23 13.83
N PHE A 172 7.33 3.97 14.16
CA PHE A 172 8.18 3.64 15.32
C PHE A 172 9.58 4.22 15.18
N VAL A 173 10.13 4.25 13.98
CA VAL A 173 11.45 4.83 13.74
C VAL A 173 11.38 6.37 13.77
N THR A 174 10.41 6.98 13.09
CA THR A 174 10.28 8.44 13.06
C THR A 174 9.92 9.06 14.40
N SER A 175 9.22 8.33 15.27
CA SER A 175 8.87 8.76 16.64
C SER A 175 9.96 8.47 17.67
N GLY A 176 11.08 7.82 17.28
CA GLY A 176 12.17 7.46 18.19
C GLY A 176 11.91 6.24 19.07
N ASN A 177 10.77 5.53 18.90
CA ASN A 177 10.49 4.27 19.60
C ASN A 177 11.43 3.14 19.17
N ALA A 178 12.04 3.26 17.98
CA ALA A 178 13.16 2.46 17.53
C ALA A 178 14.18 3.37 16.85
N GLN A 179 15.48 3.14 17.02
CA GLN A 179 16.53 3.97 16.45
C GLN A 179 16.68 3.76 14.95
N LEU A 180 16.35 2.56 14.47
CA LEU A 180 16.38 2.19 13.07
C LEU A 180 15.29 1.16 12.78
N GLY A 181 15.03 0.89 11.50
CA GLY A 181 14.07 -0.13 11.11
C GLY A 181 14.22 -0.55 9.66
N PHE A 182 13.65 -1.71 9.36
CA PHE A 182 13.46 -2.13 7.99
C PHE A 182 12.14 -1.53 7.46
N VAL A 183 12.26 -0.59 6.52
CA VAL A 183 11.14 0.19 5.98
C VAL A 183 11.09 0.09 4.45
N ALA A 184 10.00 0.54 3.83
CA ALA A 184 9.95 0.64 2.39
C ALA A 184 10.70 1.90 1.92
N LEU A 185 11.53 1.78 0.88
CA LEU A 185 12.25 2.91 0.31
C LEU A 185 11.32 4.06 -0.07
N SER A 186 10.12 3.75 -0.59
CA SER A 186 9.09 4.72 -0.95
C SER A 186 8.61 5.60 0.21
N GLN A 187 8.76 5.16 1.45
CA GLN A 187 8.33 5.89 2.63
C GLN A 187 9.37 6.89 3.14
N VAL A 188 10.64 6.61 2.83
CA VAL A 188 11.80 7.37 3.36
C VAL A 188 12.62 8.04 2.26
N SER A 189 12.09 8.09 1.03
CA SER A 189 12.70 8.82 -0.08
C SER A 189 11.80 9.94 -0.56
N GLU A 190 12.39 11.06 -0.96
CA GLU A 190 11.73 12.18 -1.60
C GLU A 190 12.65 12.73 -2.69
N GLY A 191 12.12 12.89 -3.91
CA GLY A 191 12.93 13.33 -5.05
C GLY A 191 14.13 12.42 -5.36
N GLY A 192 14.04 11.11 -5.02
CA GLY A 192 15.11 10.13 -5.22
C GLY A 192 16.21 10.13 -4.15
N LYS A 193 16.08 10.95 -3.10
CA LYS A 193 17.01 10.98 -1.96
C LYS A 193 16.36 10.43 -0.70
N LEU A 194 17.15 9.76 0.16
CA LEU A 194 16.68 9.36 1.49
C LEU A 194 16.39 10.61 2.33
N LYS A 195 15.29 10.56 3.08
CA LYS A 195 14.97 11.56 4.11
C LYS A 195 15.90 11.32 5.30
N SER A 196 16.59 12.33 5.72
CA SER A 196 17.35 12.39 6.98
C SER A 196 16.46 12.95 8.08
#